data_6354b1f8598be7888a9b1f41e730e08f
#
_entry.id   6354b1f8598be7888a9b1f41e730e08f
#
_cell.length_a   1.000
_cell.length_b   1.000
_cell.length_c   1.000
_cell.angle_alpha   90.00
_cell.angle_beta   90.00
_cell.angle_gamma   90.00
#
_symmetry.space_group_name_H-M   'P 1'
#
loop_
_entity.id
_entity.type
_entity.pdbx_description
1 polymer ?
#
loop_
_entity_poly.entity_id
_entity_poly.type
_entity_poly.pdbx_seq_one_letter_code
_entity_poly.pdbx_strand_id
1 'polypeptide(L)'
;MDIYENSIIEPIEIRMIRPSKFPVRYDDYKNSNDFTNLKTSISEHGLLQPIVVRPLEHGYEIVAGHRRFNACKSLRWRFIPCKIREFSDKAAFEVQLTENVQRKSMDPIEEAESYQKYVVDFGWGGIAELAKKIGKSSEYVSHRIQLLKLSSDVKEKIVLNSISVSQAMELVGIDSQLNSQLVNDVVNNKLTVRQIRKLKSAHKTSHQNTVTDSKKDLQILKKTTLTLKLTLNRLDELIAESQKLPPKKRVEMVNFLMSIRRKTHSMIDESIKENKNLK
;
A
#
# COMPACT_ATOMS: atom_id res chain seq x y z
N MET A 1 20.02 -10.32 -16.42
CA MET A 1 19.63 -11.74 -16.39
C MET A 1 18.42 -11.84 -17.30
N ASP A 2 18.65 -12.35 -18.50
CA ASP A 2 17.63 -12.33 -19.56
C ASP A 2 16.44 -13.20 -19.22
N ILE A 3 15.30 -12.52 -19.09
CA ILE A 3 14.01 -13.12 -18.75
C ILE A 3 13.46 -13.99 -19.93
N TYR A 4 14.21 -14.13 -21.01
CA TYR A 4 13.75 -14.74 -22.26
C TYR A 4 14.28 -16.16 -22.51
N GLU A 5 15.22 -16.67 -21.72
CA GLU A 5 16.00 -17.86 -22.13
C GLU A 5 15.37 -19.24 -21.88
N ASN A 6 14.29 -19.39 -21.09
CA ASN A 6 13.68 -20.70 -20.84
C ASN A 6 12.15 -20.71 -21.00
N SER A 7 11.65 -20.21 -22.13
CA SER A 7 10.18 -20.23 -22.36
C SER A 7 9.83 -21.11 -23.54
N ILE A 8 9.08 -22.17 -23.25
CA ILE A 8 8.52 -23.07 -24.26
C ILE A 8 7.14 -22.51 -24.67
N ILE A 9 6.89 -22.43 -25.98
CA ILE A 9 5.56 -22.07 -26.50
C ILE A 9 4.88 -23.35 -27.00
N GLU A 10 3.77 -23.73 -26.34
CA GLU A 10 3.03 -24.93 -26.69
C GLU A 10 1.52 -24.63 -26.77
N PRO A 11 0.78 -25.33 -27.65
CA PRO A 11 -0.67 -25.29 -27.64
C PRO A 11 -1.21 -26.10 -26.46
N ILE A 12 -1.84 -25.44 -25.49
CA ILE A 12 -2.43 -26.07 -24.32
C ILE A 12 -3.95 -26.10 -24.44
N GLU A 13 -4.55 -27.22 -24.04
CA GLU A 13 -5.99 -27.38 -24.04
C GLU A 13 -6.64 -26.41 -23.04
N ILE A 14 -7.63 -25.61 -23.48
CA ILE A 14 -8.27 -24.56 -22.67
C ILE A 14 -8.78 -25.07 -21.33
N ARG A 15 -9.31 -26.30 -21.28
CA ARG A 15 -9.81 -26.90 -20.04
C ARG A 15 -8.73 -27.15 -18.99
N MET A 16 -7.48 -27.24 -19.39
CA MET A 16 -6.33 -27.42 -18.48
C MET A 16 -5.83 -26.10 -17.92
N ILE A 17 -6.34 -24.97 -18.40
CA ILE A 17 -5.90 -23.64 -18.00
C ILE A 17 -6.91 -23.03 -17.03
N ARG A 18 -6.42 -22.61 -15.85
CA ARG A 18 -7.21 -21.98 -14.79
C ARG A 18 -6.86 -20.50 -14.66
N PRO A 19 -7.83 -19.65 -14.27
CA PRO A 19 -7.54 -18.28 -13.87
C PRO A 19 -6.55 -18.23 -12.70
N SER A 20 -5.89 -17.08 -12.50
CA SER A 20 -5.00 -16.90 -11.37
C SER A 20 -5.71 -17.11 -10.03
N LYS A 21 -5.04 -17.80 -9.10
CA LYS A 21 -5.47 -17.95 -7.71
C LYS A 21 -5.47 -16.61 -6.97
N PHE A 22 -4.58 -15.71 -7.36
CA PHE A 22 -4.42 -14.39 -6.77
C PHE A 22 -4.64 -13.31 -7.85
N PRO A 23 -5.88 -13.09 -8.30
CA PRO A 23 -6.13 -12.11 -9.34
C PRO A 23 -5.83 -10.71 -8.83
N VAL A 24 -5.05 -9.97 -9.59
CA VAL A 24 -4.75 -8.55 -9.32
C VAL A 24 -5.95 -7.69 -9.68
N ARG A 25 -6.79 -8.14 -10.60
CA ARG A 25 -7.98 -7.44 -11.07
C ARG A 25 -9.16 -8.38 -11.23
N TYR A 26 -10.33 -7.93 -10.77
CA TYR A 26 -11.61 -8.59 -10.99
C TYR A 26 -12.32 -7.89 -12.16
N ASP A 27 -11.98 -8.28 -13.39
CA ASP A 27 -12.51 -7.63 -14.58
C ASP A 27 -13.94 -8.06 -14.94
N ASP A 28 -14.83 -7.10 -15.00
CA ASP A 28 -16.13 -7.22 -15.65
C ASP A 28 -16.12 -6.66 -17.09
N TYR A 29 -15.01 -6.89 -17.84
CA TYR A 29 -14.80 -6.37 -19.19
C TYR A 29 -15.59 -7.10 -20.29
N LYS A 30 -16.33 -8.16 -19.97
CA LYS A 30 -17.04 -8.99 -20.95
C LYS A 30 -18.02 -8.22 -21.83
N ASN A 31 -18.54 -7.13 -21.31
CA ASN A 31 -19.50 -6.26 -22.00
C ASN A 31 -18.86 -5.00 -22.60
N SER A 32 -17.54 -4.87 -22.59
CA SER A 32 -16.88 -3.69 -23.17
C SER A 32 -16.67 -3.81 -24.67
N ASN A 33 -16.80 -2.70 -25.38
CA ASN A 33 -16.49 -2.62 -26.82
C ASN A 33 -15.06 -3.09 -27.12
N ASP A 34 -14.10 -2.80 -26.23
CA ASP A 34 -12.71 -3.25 -26.35
C ASP A 34 -12.56 -4.76 -26.32
N PHE A 35 -13.40 -5.48 -25.56
CA PHE A 35 -13.38 -6.93 -25.54
C PHE A 35 -13.96 -7.52 -26.83
N THR A 36 -15.01 -6.90 -27.34
CA THR A 36 -15.61 -7.30 -28.64
C THR A 36 -14.60 -7.11 -29.77
N ASN A 37 -13.91 -5.96 -29.82
CA ASN A 37 -12.87 -5.70 -30.81
C ASN A 37 -11.71 -6.71 -30.72
N LEU A 38 -11.26 -7.03 -29.49
CA LEU A 38 -10.24 -8.05 -29.27
C LEU A 38 -10.68 -9.42 -29.77
N LYS A 39 -11.94 -9.81 -29.52
CA LYS A 39 -12.51 -11.07 -29.97
C LYS A 39 -12.58 -11.14 -31.50
N THR A 40 -12.99 -10.05 -32.16
CA THR A 40 -13.02 -9.96 -33.62
C THR A 40 -11.63 -10.10 -34.22
N SER A 41 -10.65 -9.34 -33.67
CA SER A 41 -9.24 -9.41 -34.09
C SER A 41 -8.66 -10.83 -33.95
N ILE A 42 -8.94 -11.51 -32.83
CA ILE A 42 -8.48 -12.90 -32.63
C ILE A 42 -9.17 -13.87 -33.59
N SER A 43 -10.43 -13.62 -33.94
CA SER A 43 -11.17 -14.44 -34.93
C SER A 43 -10.59 -14.32 -36.35
N GLU A 44 -10.15 -13.11 -36.73
CA GLU A 44 -9.64 -12.80 -38.07
C GLU A 44 -8.17 -13.16 -38.26
N HIS A 45 -7.33 -12.82 -37.24
CA HIS A 45 -5.87 -12.92 -37.36
C HIS A 45 -5.25 -14.00 -36.48
N GLY A 46 -6.06 -14.70 -35.69
CA GLY A 46 -5.56 -15.62 -34.67
C GLY A 46 -4.95 -14.90 -33.45
N LEU A 47 -4.39 -15.67 -32.52
CA LEU A 47 -3.75 -15.16 -31.34
C LEU A 47 -2.28 -14.82 -31.64
N LEU A 48 -1.98 -13.57 -31.98
CA LEU A 48 -0.63 -13.12 -32.34
C LEU A 48 0.38 -13.19 -31.17
N GLN A 49 -0.09 -13.02 -29.94
CA GLN A 49 0.73 -13.11 -28.74
C GLN A 49 0.22 -14.21 -27.82
N PRO A 50 1.04 -15.24 -27.51
CA PRO A 50 0.65 -16.29 -26.59
C PRO A 50 0.34 -15.73 -25.21
N ILE A 51 -0.52 -16.42 -24.47
CA ILE A 51 -0.72 -16.14 -23.05
C ILE A 51 0.45 -16.72 -22.24
N VAL A 52 0.74 -16.13 -21.08
CA VAL A 52 1.77 -16.64 -20.17
C VAL A 52 1.09 -17.47 -19.09
N VAL A 53 1.56 -18.71 -18.93
CA VAL A 53 1.04 -19.62 -17.92
C VAL A 53 2.18 -20.22 -17.10
N ARG A 54 1.85 -20.63 -15.86
CA ARG A 54 2.75 -21.44 -15.03
C ARG A 54 2.16 -22.84 -14.82
N PRO A 55 2.99 -23.89 -14.72
CA PRO A 55 2.54 -25.21 -14.39
C PRO A 55 2.01 -25.28 -12.94
N LEU A 56 0.98 -26.09 -12.75
CA LEU A 56 0.47 -26.53 -11.48
C LEU A 56 0.52 -28.06 -11.43
N GLU A 57 0.31 -28.66 -10.26
CA GLU A 57 0.20 -30.13 -10.13
C GLU A 57 -0.81 -30.74 -11.13
N HIS A 58 -1.92 -30.03 -11.36
CA HIS A 58 -2.95 -30.43 -12.29
C HIS A 58 -3.32 -29.28 -13.25
N GLY A 59 -2.56 -29.15 -14.35
CA GLY A 59 -2.81 -28.16 -15.39
C GLY A 59 -1.97 -26.90 -15.27
N TYR A 60 -2.52 -25.77 -15.68
CA TYR A 60 -1.80 -24.52 -15.80
C TYR A 60 -2.60 -23.36 -15.19
N GLU A 61 -1.90 -22.37 -14.69
CA GLU A 61 -2.48 -21.12 -14.18
C GLU A 61 -2.02 -19.93 -15.03
N ILE A 62 -2.97 -19.04 -15.36
CA ILE A 62 -2.66 -17.84 -16.14
C ILE A 62 -1.89 -16.84 -15.30
N VAL A 63 -0.71 -16.44 -15.76
CA VAL A 63 0.08 -15.36 -15.19
C VAL A 63 -0.16 -14.05 -15.93
N ALA A 64 -0.28 -14.09 -17.28
CA ALA A 64 -0.60 -12.90 -18.06
C ALA A 64 -1.44 -13.25 -19.28
N GLY A 65 -2.33 -12.34 -19.70
CA GLY A 65 -3.17 -12.51 -20.86
C GLY A 65 -4.59 -13.01 -20.58
N HIS A 66 -5.16 -12.75 -19.42
CA HIS A 66 -6.53 -13.15 -19.02
C HIS A 66 -7.59 -12.73 -20.06
N ARG A 67 -7.53 -11.51 -20.61
CA ARG A 67 -8.48 -11.05 -21.64
C ARG A 67 -8.37 -11.88 -22.90
N ARG A 68 -7.15 -12.23 -23.36
CA ARG A 68 -6.91 -13.09 -24.53
C ARG A 68 -7.43 -14.50 -24.29
N PHE A 69 -7.19 -15.08 -23.13
CA PHE A 69 -7.75 -16.37 -22.73
C PHE A 69 -9.28 -16.37 -22.81
N ASN A 70 -9.94 -15.36 -22.23
CA ASN A 70 -11.39 -15.27 -22.22
C ASN A 70 -11.97 -15.05 -23.64
N ALA A 71 -11.28 -14.30 -24.50
CA ALA A 71 -11.68 -14.15 -25.90
C ALA A 71 -11.59 -15.48 -26.66
N CYS A 72 -10.48 -16.22 -26.55
CA CYS A 72 -10.34 -17.55 -27.16
C CYS A 72 -11.37 -18.53 -26.61
N LYS A 73 -11.64 -18.50 -25.30
CA LYS A 73 -12.70 -19.33 -24.69
C LYS A 73 -14.09 -18.99 -25.23
N SER A 74 -14.40 -17.71 -25.43
CA SER A 74 -15.68 -17.29 -26.01
C SER A 74 -15.81 -17.66 -27.51
N LEU A 75 -14.69 -17.78 -28.21
CA LEU A 75 -14.60 -18.29 -29.57
C LEU A 75 -14.60 -19.82 -29.66
N ARG A 76 -14.73 -20.51 -28.52
CA ARG A 76 -14.75 -21.98 -28.40
C ARG A 76 -13.48 -22.67 -28.94
N TRP A 77 -12.35 -22.02 -28.83
CA TRP A 77 -11.09 -22.66 -29.18
C TRP A 77 -10.81 -23.85 -28.26
N ARG A 78 -10.27 -24.92 -28.80
CA ARG A 78 -9.88 -26.11 -28.04
C ARG A 78 -8.47 -25.95 -27.44
N PHE A 79 -7.57 -25.35 -28.19
CA PHE A 79 -6.18 -25.14 -27.81
C PHE A 79 -5.81 -23.65 -27.89
N ILE A 80 -4.96 -23.19 -26.99
CA ILE A 80 -4.42 -21.83 -27.00
C ILE A 80 -2.89 -21.91 -26.97
N PRO A 81 -2.16 -21.16 -27.82
CA PRO A 81 -0.71 -21.04 -27.71
C PRO A 81 -0.35 -20.35 -26.41
N CYS A 82 0.42 -21.06 -25.57
CA CYS A 82 0.82 -20.63 -24.24
C CYS A 82 2.33 -20.61 -24.12
N LYS A 83 2.85 -19.55 -23.53
CA LYS A 83 4.24 -19.44 -23.09
C LYS A 83 4.32 -19.99 -21.66
N ILE A 84 4.93 -21.16 -21.50
CA ILE A 84 5.06 -21.84 -20.21
C ILE A 84 6.29 -21.30 -19.50
N ARG A 85 6.14 -20.88 -18.25
CA ARG A 85 7.24 -20.45 -17.37
C ARG A 85 6.92 -20.82 -15.94
N GLU A 86 7.95 -21.21 -15.21
CA GLU A 86 7.83 -21.43 -13.77
C GLU A 86 7.84 -20.10 -13.01
N PHE A 87 6.87 -19.94 -12.13
CA PHE A 87 6.74 -18.81 -11.23
C PHE A 87 6.29 -19.28 -9.86
N SER A 88 6.91 -18.76 -8.81
CA SER A 88 6.32 -18.83 -7.46
C SER A 88 5.06 -17.97 -7.40
N ASP A 89 4.21 -18.17 -6.39
CA ASP A 89 2.99 -17.36 -6.18
C ASP A 89 3.31 -15.86 -6.11
N LYS A 90 4.37 -15.49 -5.38
CA LYS A 90 4.87 -14.12 -5.29
C LYS A 90 5.27 -13.58 -6.66
N ALA A 91 6.08 -14.31 -7.40
CA ALA A 91 6.56 -13.87 -8.71
C ALA A 91 5.43 -13.74 -9.74
N ALA A 92 4.46 -14.67 -9.73
CA ALA A 92 3.28 -14.58 -10.59
C ALA A 92 2.43 -13.34 -10.29
N PHE A 93 2.22 -13.04 -9.00
CA PHE A 93 1.50 -11.83 -8.59
C PHE A 93 2.27 -10.55 -8.96
N GLU A 94 3.58 -10.50 -8.75
CA GLU A 94 4.43 -9.36 -9.12
C GLU A 94 4.37 -9.05 -10.62
N VAL A 95 4.37 -10.08 -11.47
CA VAL A 95 4.25 -9.93 -12.92
C VAL A 95 2.88 -9.36 -13.30
N GLN A 96 1.80 -9.91 -12.74
CA GLN A 96 0.44 -9.41 -12.99
C GLN A 96 0.28 -7.96 -12.55
N LEU A 97 0.77 -7.64 -11.36
CA LEU A 97 0.67 -6.30 -10.79
C LEU A 97 1.46 -5.28 -11.62
N THR A 98 2.69 -5.61 -12.00
CA THR A 98 3.54 -4.74 -12.81
C THR A 98 2.91 -4.46 -14.17
N GLU A 99 2.37 -5.48 -14.84
CA GLU A 99 1.69 -5.34 -16.12
C GLU A 99 0.48 -4.38 -16.00
N ASN A 100 -0.37 -4.58 -15.00
CA ASN A 100 -1.58 -3.77 -14.81
C ASN A 100 -1.26 -2.31 -14.45
N VAL A 101 -0.27 -2.09 -13.58
CA VAL A 101 0.19 -0.73 -13.20
C VAL A 101 0.81 0.00 -14.39
N GLN A 102 1.61 -0.69 -15.23
CA GLN A 102 2.22 -0.09 -16.42
C GLN A 102 1.18 0.28 -17.48
N ARG A 103 0.15 -0.54 -17.63
CA ARG A 103 -0.96 -0.26 -18.56
C ARG A 103 -1.90 0.85 -18.09
N LYS A 104 -1.76 1.35 -16.87
CA LYS A 104 -2.70 2.30 -16.25
C LYS A 104 -4.16 1.84 -16.33
N SER A 105 -4.37 0.53 -16.25
CA SER A 105 -5.69 -0.08 -16.40
C SER A 105 -6.43 -0.24 -15.08
N MET A 106 -5.74 -0.07 -13.95
CA MET A 106 -6.30 -0.16 -12.60
C MET A 106 -6.75 1.21 -12.12
N ASP A 107 -7.88 1.24 -11.43
CA ASP A 107 -8.25 2.42 -10.67
C ASP A 107 -7.41 2.55 -9.38
N PRO A 108 -7.43 3.73 -8.73
CA PRO A 108 -6.62 3.96 -7.53
C PRO A 108 -6.95 3.06 -6.33
N ILE A 109 -8.16 2.54 -6.25
CA ILE A 109 -8.61 1.65 -5.17
C ILE A 109 -8.17 0.21 -5.45
N GLU A 110 -8.32 -0.27 -6.70
CA GLU A 110 -7.79 -1.56 -7.14
C GLU A 110 -6.27 -1.65 -6.92
N GLU A 111 -5.52 -0.57 -7.27
CA GLU A 111 -4.09 -0.49 -6.97
C GLU A 111 -3.83 -0.63 -5.46
N ALA A 112 -4.56 0.12 -4.65
CA ALA A 112 -4.40 0.12 -3.20
C ALA A 112 -4.65 -1.27 -2.58
N GLU A 113 -5.72 -1.95 -3.02
CA GLU A 113 -6.05 -3.31 -2.57
C GLU A 113 -4.98 -4.32 -2.97
N SER A 114 -4.47 -4.23 -4.19
CA SER A 114 -3.41 -5.11 -4.67
C SER A 114 -2.10 -4.90 -3.90
N TYR A 115 -1.77 -3.64 -3.57
CA TYR A 115 -0.59 -3.33 -2.75
C TYR A 115 -0.76 -3.82 -1.32
N GLN A 116 -1.95 -3.65 -0.72
CA GLN A 116 -2.24 -4.18 0.61
C GLN A 116 -2.13 -5.71 0.64
N LYS A 117 -2.69 -6.41 -0.34
CA LYS A 117 -2.55 -7.87 -0.45
C LYS A 117 -1.09 -8.29 -0.43
N TYR A 118 -0.24 -7.64 -1.23
CA TYR A 118 1.18 -7.97 -1.30
C TYR A 118 1.90 -7.75 0.03
N VAL A 119 1.70 -6.58 0.67
CA VAL A 119 2.46 -6.15 1.85
C VAL A 119 1.92 -6.75 3.14
N VAL A 120 0.59 -6.77 3.30
CA VAL A 120 -0.07 -7.12 4.58
C VAL A 120 -0.61 -8.53 4.56
N ASP A 121 -1.46 -8.87 3.57
CA ASP A 121 -2.21 -10.12 3.60
C ASP A 121 -1.30 -11.34 3.32
N PHE A 122 -0.37 -11.19 2.38
CA PHE A 122 0.56 -12.26 2.02
C PHE A 122 1.94 -12.12 2.67
N GLY A 123 2.28 -10.93 3.15
CA GLY A 123 3.59 -10.68 3.75
C GLY A 123 4.77 -10.97 2.81
N TRP A 124 4.59 -10.83 1.50
CA TRP A 124 5.60 -11.17 0.50
C TRP A 124 6.76 -10.18 0.44
N GLY A 125 6.59 -8.97 1.00
CA GLY A 125 7.63 -7.97 1.10
C GLY A 125 7.11 -6.64 1.61
N GLY A 126 8.03 -5.71 1.90
CA GLY A 126 7.70 -4.38 2.38
C GLY A 126 7.31 -3.41 1.27
N ILE A 127 6.78 -2.24 1.67
CA ILE A 127 6.41 -1.14 0.75
C ILE A 127 7.56 -0.75 -0.17
N ALA A 128 8.79 -0.67 0.34
CA ALA A 128 9.96 -0.27 -0.45
C ALA A 128 10.32 -1.32 -1.52
N GLU A 129 10.21 -2.61 -1.18
CA GLU A 129 10.45 -3.69 -2.12
C GLU A 129 9.42 -3.69 -3.24
N LEU A 130 8.13 -3.60 -2.88
CA LEU A 130 7.06 -3.51 -3.85
C LEU A 130 7.23 -2.31 -4.79
N ALA A 131 7.50 -1.13 -4.23
CA ALA A 131 7.71 0.11 -4.97
C ALA A 131 8.81 -0.05 -6.04
N LYS A 132 9.95 -0.66 -5.67
CA LYS A 132 11.04 -0.96 -6.58
C LYS A 132 10.60 -1.89 -7.73
N LYS A 133 9.79 -2.92 -7.42
CA LYS A 133 9.30 -3.90 -8.39
C LYS A 133 8.36 -3.28 -9.44
N ILE A 134 7.45 -2.41 -9.00
CA ILE A 134 6.47 -1.77 -9.90
C ILE A 134 6.97 -0.45 -10.51
N GLY A 135 8.19 -0.03 -10.20
CA GLY A 135 8.78 1.23 -10.71
C GLY A 135 8.10 2.49 -10.19
N LYS A 136 7.69 2.50 -8.91
CA LYS A 136 7.08 3.64 -8.22
C LYS A 136 7.89 4.03 -6.99
N SER A 137 7.58 5.21 -6.39
CA SER A 137 8.15 5.60 -5.10
C SER A 137 7.46 4.87 -3.93
N SER A 138 8.17 4.69 -2.82
CA SER A 138 7.58 4.13 -1.58
C SER A 138 6.44 4.98 -1.05
N GLU A 139 6.51 6.32 -1.21
CA GLU A 139 5.44 7.23 -0.87
C GLU A 139 4.18 6.99 -1.72
N TYR A 140 4.35 6.78 -3.03
CA TYR A 140 3.23 6.48 -3.91
C TYR A 140 2.48 5.24 -3.44
N VAL A 141 3.19 4.14 -3.15
CA VAL A 141 2.60 2.89 -2.66
C VAL A 141 1.91 3.10 -1.31
N SER A 142 2.58 3.80 -0.37
CA SER A 142 2.03 4.12 0.94
C SER A 142 0.74 4.95 0.84
N HIS A 143 0.73 5.98 0.01
CA HIS A 143 -0.45 6.83 -0.21
C HIS A 143 -1.61 6.02 -0.81
N ARG A 144 -1.35 5.12 -1.76
CA ARG A 144 -2.38 4.23 -2.31
C ARG A 144 -3.00 3.38 -1.22
N ILE A 145 -2.19 2.68 -0.42
CA ILE A 145 -2.69 1.84 0.69
C ILE A 145 -3.52 2.67 1.70
N GLN A 146 -3.13 3.92 1.96
CA GLN A 146 -3.89 4.80 2.86
C GLN A 146 -5.30 5.12 2.36
N LEU A 147 -5.57 5.09 1.05
CA LEU A 147 -6.91 5.30 0.49
C LEU A 147 -7.92 4.25 1.01
N LEU A 148 -7.45 3.07 1.38
CA LEU A 148 -8.33 2.00 1.90
C LEU A 148 -8.93 2.33 3.26
N LYS A 149 -8.37 3.31 3.99
CA LYS A 149 -8.92 3.82 5.25
C LYS A 149 -10.12 4.75 5.08
N LEU A 150 -10.41 5.16 3.85
CA LEU A 150 -11.55 6.02 3.53
C LEU A 150 -12.85 5.22 3.54
N SER A 151 -13.98 5.93 3.77
CA SER A 151 -15.31 5.33 3.68
C SER A 151 -15.62 4.83 2.26
N SER A 152 -16.56 3.90 2.15
CA SER A 152 -17.02 3.33 0.87
C SER A 152 -17.45 4.42 -0.12
N ASP A 153 -18.21 5.41 0.36
CA ASP A 153 -18.70 6.52 -0.47
C ASP A 153 -17.56 7.34 -1.11
N VAL A 154 -16.47 7.57 -0.35
CA VAL A 154 -15.31 8.32 -0.88
C VAL A 154 -14.55 7.47 -1.89
N LYS A 155 -14.40 6.17 -1.62
CA LYS A 155 -13.76 5.23 -2.55
C LYS A 155 -14.51 5.17 -3.88
N GLU A 156 -15.83 5.08 -3.84
CA GLU A 156 -16.67 5.10 -5.04
C GLU A 156 -16.49 6.40 -5.85
N LYS A 157 -16.46 7.56 -5.18
CA LYS A 157 -16.22 8.85 -5.83
C LYS A 157 -14.81 8.97 -6.44
N ILE A 158 -13.80 8.27 -5.88
CA ILE A 158 -12.47 8.17 -6.47
C ILE A 158 -12.52 7.33 -7.76
N VAL A 159 -13.19 6.18 -7.73
CA VAL A 159 -13.36 5.29 -8.90
C VAL A 159 -14.09 6.02 -10.02
N LEU A 160 -15.13 6.79 -9.69
CA LEU A 160 -15.88 7.62 -10.64
C LEU A 160 -15.14 8.90 -11.08
N ASN A 161 -13.88 9.09 -10.65
CA ASN A 161 -13.07 10.31 -10.92
C ASN A 161 -13.75 11.63 -10.48
N SER A 162 -14.74 11.58 -9.59
CA SER A 162 -15.39 12.76 -9.00
C SER A 162 -14.50 13.45 -7.95
N ILE A 163 -13.60 12.69 -7.33
CA ILE A 163 -12.59 13.17 -6.38
C ILE A 163 -11.23 12.67 -6.83
N SER A 164 -10.24 13.54 -6.93
CA SER A 164 -8.87 13.14 -7.22
C SER A 164 -8.22 12.47 -6.01
N VAL A 165 -7.23 11.60 -6.27
CA VAL A 165 -6.45 10.94 -5.20
C VAL A 165 -5.84 11.95 -4.22
N SER A 166 -5.34 13.09 -4.72
CA SER A 166 -4.75 14.13 -3.87
C SER A 166 -5.78 14.80 -2.95
N GLN A 167 -7.02 14.99 -3.41
CA GLN A 167 -8.12 15.50 -2.59
C GLN A 167 -8.53 14.44 -1.54
N ALA A 168 -8.64 13.18 -1.97
CA ALA A 168 -9.00 12.06 -1.09
C ALA A 168 -7.97 11.85 0.03
N MET A 169 -6.68 12.02 -0.24
CA MET A 169 -5.63 11.94 0.78
C MET A 169 -5.79 12.97 1.90
N GLU A 170 -6.34 14.14 1.62
CA GLU A 170 -6.64 15.13 2.66
C GLU A 170 -7.82 14.71 3.56
N LEU A 171 -8.68 13.82 3.07
CA LEU A 171 -9.82 13.28 3.82
C LEU A 171 -9.43 12.10 4.73
N VAL A 172 -8.25 11.51 4.54
CA VAL A 172 -7.76 10.42 5.40
C VAL A 172 -7.61 10.90 6.85
N GLY A 173 -8.18 10.16 7.79
CA GLY A 173 -8.11 10.44 9.24
C GLY A 173 -9.06 11.55 9.72
N ILE A 174 -10.05 11.93 8.95
CA ILE A 174 -11.16 12.79 9.38
C ILE A 174 -12.29 11.89 9.93
N ASP A 175 -12.98 12.36 10.97
CA ASP A 175 -14.07 11.65 11.61
C ASP A 175 -15.24 11.42 10.64
N SER A 176 -15.94 10.29 10.74
CA SER A 176 -16.93 9.84 9.75
C SER A 176 -18.07 10.81 9.51
N GLN A 177 -18.54 11.52 10.55
CA GLN A 177 -19.63 12.51 10.41
C GLN A 177 -19.20 13.77 9.65
N LEU A 178 -17.99 14.28 9.93
CA LEU A 178 -17.38 15.41 9.24
C LEU A 178 -16.97 15.04 7.80
N ASN A 179 -16.62 13.78 7.59
CA ASN A 179 -16.17 13.29 6.29
C ASN A 179 -17.27 13.38 5.24
N SER A 180 -18.53 13.01 5.58
CA SER A 180 -19.65 13.04 4.64
C SER A 180 -20.01 14.44 4.18
N GLN A 181 -19.94 15.43 5.06
CA GLN A 181 -20.21 16.84 4.70
C GLN A 181 -19.09 17.41 3.81
N LEU A 182 -17.83 17.23 4.23
CA LEU A 182 -16.68 17.69 3.46
C LEU A 182 -16.57 17.02 2.08
N VAL A 183 -16.92 15.74 1.98
CA VAL A 183 -16.96 15.01 0.72
C VAL A 183 -17.97 15.61 -0.26
N ASN A 184 -19.17 15.94 0.24
CA ASN A 184 -20.19 16.59 -0.59
C ASN A 184 -19.74 17.99 -1.02
N ASP A 185 -19.11 18.75 -0.13
CA ASP A 185 -18.55 20.07 -0.46
C ASP A 185 -17.42 19.97 -1.49
N VAL A 186 -16.54 18.98 -1.37
CA VAL A 186 -15.45 18.73 -2.33
C VAL A 186 -16.00 18.42 -3.72
N VAL A 187 -17.05 17.61 -3.81
CA VAL A 187 -17.66 17.23 -5.09
C VAL A 187 -18.46 18.40 -5.69
N ASN A 188 -19.37 19.00 -4.90
CA ASN A 188 -20.29 20.01 -5.39
C ASN A 188 -19.60 21.32 -5.73
N ASN A 189 -18.62 21.74 -4.92
CA ASN A 189 -17.93 23.01 -5.05
C ASN A 189 -16.56 22.87 -5.76
N LYS A 190 -16.19 21.67 -6.23
CA LYS A 190 -14.89 21.38 -6.88
C LYS A 190 -13.70 21.94 -6.11
N LEU A 191 -13.68 21.74 -4.79
CA LEU A 191 -12.68 22.32 -3.90
C LEU A 191 -11.27 21.83 -4.23
N THR A 192 -10.33 22.76 -4.27
CA THR A 192 -8.91 22.44 -4.43
C THR A 192 -8.33 21.83 -3.14
N VAL A 193 -7.23 21.07 -3.25
CA VAL A 193 -6.49 20.50 -2.10
C VAL A 193 -6.17 21.55 -1.04
N ARG A 194 -5.81 22.79 -1.47
CA ARG A 194 -5.51 23.91 -0.56
C ARG A 194 -6.74 24.37 0.24
N GLN A 195 -7.91 24.40 -0.42
CA GLN A 195 -9.17 24.75 0.24
C GLN A 195 -9.61 23.67 1.23
N ILE A 196 -9.48 22.40 0.87
CA ILE A 196 -9.75 21.28 1.77
C ILE A 196 -8.87 21.36 3.03
N ARG A 197 -7.57 21.64 2.89
CA ARG A 197 -6.66 21.85 4.03
C ARG A 197 -7.10 22.99 4.94
N LYS A 198 -7.52 24.12 4.35
CA LYS A 198 -8.04 25.25 5.13
C LYS A 198 -9.32 24.91 5.88
N LEU A 199 -10.28 24.22 5.25
CA LEU A 199 -11.49 23.77 5.92
C LEU A 199 -11.18 22.77 7.04
N LYS A 200 -10.30 21.82 6.78
CA LYS A 200 -9.83 20.86 7.80
C LYS A 200 -9.18 21.55 9.01
N SER A 201 -8.40 22.60 8.79
CA SER A 201 -7.80 23.37 9.88
C SER A 201 -8.81 24.21 10.65
N ALA A 202 -9.78 24.84 9.97
CA ALA A 202 -10.86 25.59 10.60
C ALA A 202 -11.76 24.71 11.47
N HIS A 203 -12.14 23.51 10.98
CA HIS A 203 -12.92 22.55 11.76
C HIS A 203 -12.13 21.99 12.97
N LYS A 204 -10.82 21.82 12.81
CA LYS A 204 -9.96 21.37 13.92
C LYS A 204 -9.89 22.41 15.04
N THR A 205 -9.96 23.70 14.71
CA THR A 205 -9.95 24.80 15.68
C THR A 205 -11.31 24.95 16.36
N SER A 206 -12.42 24.77 15.68
CA SER A 206 -13.77 24.87 16.26
C SER A 206 -14.13 23.70 17.21
N HIS A 207 -13.63 22.49 16.96
CA HIS A 207 -13.78 21.36 17.90
C HIS A 207 -12.77 21.36 19.05
N GLN A 208 -11.70 22.15 18.94
CA GLN A 208 -10.70 22.26 19.99
C GLN A 208 -11.11 23.16 21.15
N ASN A 209 -12.12 24.02 20.99
CA ASN A 209 -12.53 24.95 22.03
C ASN A 209 -13.43 24.39 23.12
N THR A 210 -13.87 23.13 23.05
CA THR A 210 -14.81 22.57 24.04
C THR A 210 -14.33 21.29 24.77
N VAL A 211 -13.18 20.67 24.42
CA VAL A 211 -12.74 19.40 25.05
C VAL A 211 -11.19 19.31 25.20
N THR A 212 -10.47 20.41 25.32
CA THR A 212 -9.09 20.43 24.84
C THR A 212 -7.96 20.63 25.86
N ASP A 213 -8.17 20.90 27.12
CA ASP A 213 -7.00 21.01 27.98
C ASP A 213 -6.46 19.62 28.40
N SER A 214 -7.30 18.71 28.84
CA SER A 214 -6.81 17.41 29.34
C SER A 214 -6.28 16.45 28.25
N LYS A 215 -6.80 16.50 27.01
CA LYS A 215 -6.29 15.62 25.91
C LYS A 215 -4.99 16.14 25.28
N LYS A 216 -4.80 17.45 25.23
CA LYS A 216 -3.52 18.06 24.78
C LYS A 216 -2.41 17.75 25.78
N ASP A 217 -2.69 17.92 27.07
CA ASP A 217 -1.71 17.63 28.12
C ASP A 217 -1.32 16.14 28.12
N LEU A 218 -2.28 15.24 27.93
CA LEU A 218 -2.01 13.80 27.81
C LEU A 218 -1.18 13.44 26.55
N GLN A 219 -1.36 14.15 25.42
CA GLN A 219 -0.56 13.95 24.22
C GLN A 219 0.86 14.51 24.39
N ILE A 220 1.00 15.66 25.03
CA ILE A 220 2.29 16.26 25.34
C ILE A 220 3.07 15.33 26.29
N LEU A 221 2.42 14.85 27.36
CA LEU A 221 3.02 13.91 28.31
C LEU A 221 3.45 12.59 27.64
N LYS A 222 2.62 12.02 26.75
CA LYS A 222 2.99 10.82 25.99
C LYS A 222 4.19 11.06 25.07
N LYS A 223 4.24 12.20 24.36
CA LYS A 223 5.39 12.57 23.51
C LYS A 223 6.65 12.77 24.34
N THR A 224 6.54 13.50 25.45
CA THR A 224 7.65 13.76 26.37
C THR A 224 8.21 12.45 26.94
N THR A 225 7.34 11.56 27.40
CA THR A 225 7.72 10.23 27.91
C THR A 225 8.43 9.38 26.85
N LEU A 226 7.93 9.40 25.61
CA LEU A 226 8.55 8.68 24.50
C LEU A 226 9.94 9.24 24.17
N THR A 227 10.08 10.57 24.11
CA THR A 227 11.36 11.24 23.85
C THR A 227 12.37 10.91 24.94
N LEU A 228 11.94 10.95 26.21
CA LEU A 228 12.81 10.60 27.36
C LEU A 228 13.26 9.13 27.30
N LYS A 229 12.39 8.20 26.90
CA LYS A 229 12.76 6.78 26.69
C LYS A 229 13.78 6.60 25.57
N LEU A 230 13.63 7.32 24.46
CA LEU A 230 14.59 7.28 23.35
C LEU A 230 15.95 7.85 23.75
N THR A 231 15.97 8.95 24.52
CA THR A 231 17.23 9.51 25.04
C THR A 231 17.90 8.56 26.03
N LEU A 232 17.13 7.84 26.85
CA LEU A 232 17.66 6.83 27.75
C LEU A 232 18.35 5.69 27.01
N ASN A 233 17.70 5.13 25.99
CA ASN A 233 18.30 4.09 25.16
C ASN A 233 19.60 4.57 24.48
N ARG A 234 19.62 5.81 24.00
CA ARG A 234 20.83 6.38 23.39
C ARG A 234 21.97 6.58 24.41
N LEU A 235 21.64 6.93 25.65
CA LEU A 235 22.61 7.00 26.72
C LEU A 235 23.21 5.63 27.07
N ASP A 236 22.41 4.58 27.06
CA ASP A 236 22.88 3.21 27.29
C ASP A 236 23.83 2.74 26.18
N GLU A 237 23.52 3.07 24.90
CA GLU A 237 24.42 2.82 23.76
C GLU A 237 25.77 3.56 23.94
N LEU A 238 25.75 4.86 24.31
CA LEU A 238 26.96 5.64 24.51
C LEU A 238 27.80 5.13 25.70
N ILE A 239 27.15 4.63 26.77
CA ILE A 239 27.85 3.97 27.87
C ILE A 239 28.56 2.71 27.39
N ALA A 240 27.91 1.90 26.57
CA ALA A 240 28.52 0.72 25.98
C ALA A 240 29.70 1.06 25.04
N GLU A 241 29.54 2.09 24.20
CA GLU A 241 30.63 2.58 23.33
C GLU A 241 31.82 3.16 24.11
N SER A 242 31.56 3.76 25.25
CA SER A 242 32.63 4.35 26.11
C SER A 242 33.65 3.33 26.61
N GLN A 243 33.32 2.02 26.57
CA GLN A 243 34.24 0.94 26.92
C GLN A 243 35.48 0.88 26.02
N LYS A 244 35.41 1.46 24.82
CA LYS A 244 36.52 1.55 23.86
C LYS A 244 37.52 2.65 24.16
N LEU A 245 37.25 3.52 25.17
CA LEU A 245 38.11 4.65 25.52
C LEU A 245 39.22 4.27 26.53
N PRO A 246 40.32 5.03 26.57
CA PRO A 246 41.36 4.86 27.56
C PRO A 246 40.82 5.01 29.01
N PRO A 247 41.40 4.28 30.02
CA PRO A 247 40.80 4.12 31.33
C PRO A 247 40.43 5.45 32.05
N LYS A 248 41.27 6.45 32.02
CA LYS A 248 41.03 7.77 32.70
C LYS A 248 39.82 8.49 32.06
N LYS A 249 39.80 8.62 30.75
CA LYS A 249 38.69 9.28 30.03
C LYS A 249 37.38 8.50 30.10
N ARG A 250 37.46 7.16 30.17
CA ARG A 250 36.30 6.29 30.34
C ARG A 250 35.56 6.57 31.64
N VAL A 251 36.26 6.66 32.76
CA VAL A 251 35.65 6.90 34.08
C VAL A 251 34.90 8.23 34.11
N GLU A 252 35.49 9.30 33.59
CA GLU A 252 34.85 10.63 33.55
C GLU A 252 33.60 10.60 32.65
N MET A 253 33.72 10.00 31.47
CA MET A 253 32.61 9.89 30.52
C MET A 253 31.46 9.04 31.09
N VAL A 254 31.76 7.87 31.65
CA VAL A 254 30.75 7.00 32.27
C VAL A 254 30.06 7.69 33.44
N ASN A 255 30.79 8.38 34.31
CA ASN A 255 30.20 9.13 35.43
C ASN A 255 29.26 10.24 34.92
N PHE A 256 29.66 10.97 33.90
CA PHE A 256 28.83 11.99 33.27
C PHE A 256 27.54 11.38 32.65
N LEU A 257 27.66 10.32 31.84
CA LEU A 257 26.52 9.64 31.21
C LEU A 257 25.59 9.05 32.28
N MET A 258 26.10 8.47 33.34
CA MET A 258 25.31 7.93 34.45
C MET A 258 24.55 9.02 35.21
N SER A 259 25.14 10.21 35.35
CA SER A 259 24.44 11.36 35.97
C SER A 259 23.23 11.79 35.12
N ILE A 260 23.40 11.89 33.80
CA ILE A 260 22.33 12.23 32.88
C ILE A 260 21.26 11.12 32.90
N ARG A 261 21.65 9.85 32.88
CA ARG A 261 20.74 8.70 32.95
C ARG A 261 19.85 8.75 34.19
N ARG A 262 20.43 9.02 35.38
CA ARG A 262 19.64 9.16 36.64
C ARG A 262 18.63 10.29 36.53
N LYS A 263 19.02 11.44 35.99
CA LYS A 263 18.14 12.60 35.81
C LYS A 263 17.00 12.28 34.82
N THR A 264 17.31 11.59 33.74
CA THR A 264 16.31 11.17 32.74
C THR A 264 15.30 10.15 33.34
N HIS A 265 15.78 9.20 34.17
CA HIS A 265 14.90 8.27 34.88
C HIS A 265 13.96 8.99 35.85
N SER A 266 14.47 9.92 36.66
CA SER A 266 13.63 10.71 37.57
C SER A 266 12.51 11.46 36.82
N MET A 267 12.84 12.09 35.69
CA MET A 267 11.86 12.79 34.84
C MET A 267 10.80 11.84 34.24
N ILE A 268 11.20 10.62 33.87
CA ILE A 268 10.25 9.59 33.36
C ILE A 268 9.30 9.17 34.48
N ASP A 269 9.81 8.91 35.67
CA ASP A 269 9.02 8.48 36.84
C ASP A 269 8.00 9.56 37.25
N GLU A 270 8.45 10.84 37.27
CA GLU A 270 7.56 11.98 37.49
C GLU A 270 6.46 12.07 36.46
N SER A 271 6.80 11.97 35.16
CA SER A 271 5.84 12.00 34.08
C SER A 271 4.83 10.80 34.11
N ILE A 272 5.27 9.65 34.62
CA ILE A 272 4.38 8.47 34.80
C ILE A 272 3.44 8.70 35.98
N LYS A 273 3.91 9.31 37.09
CA LYS A 273 3.07 9.63 38.23
C LYS A 273 2.01 10.66 37.87
N GLU A 274 2.38 11.72 37.16
CA GLU A 274 1.43 12.72 36.66
C GLU A 274 0.36 12.11 35.73
N ASN A 275 0.75 11.21 34.82
CA ASN A 275 -0.19 10.49 33.96
C ASN A 275 -1.17 9.58 34.71
N LYS A 276 -0.81 9.07 35.91
CA LYS A 276 -1.71 8.27 36.76
C LYS A 276 -2.69 9.14 37.53
N ASN A 277 -2.31 10.36 37.88
CA ASN A 277 -3.18 11.29 38.61
C ASN A 277 -4.19 12.01 37.68
N LEU A 278 -4.02 11.95 36.36
CA LEU A 278 -4.93 12.52 35.35
C LEU A 278 -5.94 11.50 34.77
N LYS A 279 -5.95 10.29 35.30
CA LYS A 279 -6.96 9.25 35.01
C LYS A 279 -7.93 9.12 36.17
#